data_e1cf36ed7bd8c98ff95f5d9e7e544ad0
#
_entry.id   e1cf36ed7bd8c98ff95f5d9e7e544ad0
#
_cell.length_a   1.000
_cell.length_b   1.000
_cell.length_c   1.000
_cell.angle_alpha   90.00
_cell.angle_beta   90.00
_cell.angle_gamma   90.00
#
_symmetry.space_group_name_H-M   'P 1'
#
loop_
_entity.id
_entity.type
_entity.pdbx_description
1 polymer ?
#
loop_
_entity_poly.entity_id
_entity_poly.type
_entity_poly.pdbx_seq_one_letter_code
_entity_poly.pdbx_strand_id
1 'polypeptide(L)'
;LEKFGNKNIESKLKNTFDFTAKFESKPILQLPDFIKNLEEIKMVHGYKHPAIEYCMNRKIPENKFKYIYYIKDISRVSEIAIEYKDKIKTNEQRIVLPCLNRQGKPIGFGMRAMDDNKLRYMNIRLDENEPMLFGLERANFKQPLICVEGAFDSLFLSNSVAVNGSDMKKAMDILPDDTIYVFDNQPRNREVCKKMKSIIKNGKKVCIWSNNIYGKDINDMAKIGYSVEKIIYSNSYSNLEAENAFARWRKC
;
A
#
# COMPACT_ATOMS: atom_id res chain seq x y z
N LEU A 1 -14.54 -70.52 -19.93
CA LEU A 1 -14.98 -69.31 -20.54
C LEU A 1 -14.38 -68.17 -19.73
N GLU A 2 -13.72 -67.29 -20.39
CA GLU A 2 -12.54 -66.50 -20.09
C GLU A 2 -12.70 -65.42 -19.02
N LYS A 3 -11.65 -65.41 -18.17
CA LYS A 3 -11.27 -64.31 -17.31
C LYS A 3 -10.69 -63.19 -18.19
N PHE A 4 -11.30 -62.04 -18.25
CA PHE A 4 -10.66 -60.79 -18.66
C PHE A 4 -10.44 -59.88 -17.47
N GLY A 5 -9.20 -59.54 -17.28
CA GLY A 5 -8.61 -59.02 -16.10
C GLY A 5 -8.94 -57.54 -15.81
N ASN A 6 -9.19 -57.36 -14.56
CA ASN A 6 -9.34 -56.09 -13.89
C ASN A 6 -7.97 -55.61 -13.35
N LYS A 7 -7.04 -55.29 -14.27
CA LYS A 7 -5.67 -54.82 -13.89
C LYS A 7 -5.34 -53.39 -14.31
N ASN A 8 -6.31 -52.63 -14.83
CA ASN A 8 -6.01 -51.29 -15.35
C ASN A 8 -6.79 -50.11 -14.67
N ILE A 9 -7.48 -50.38 -13.56
CA ILE A 9 -8.21 -49.34 -12.83
C ILE A 9 -7.46 -48.89 -11.57
N GLU A 10 -6.62 -49.74 -10.99
CA GLU A 10 -5.86 -49.38 -9.77
C GLU A 10 -4.62 -48.50 -10.01
N SER A 11 -4.10 -48.39 -11.24
CA SER A 11 -2.96 -47.54 -11.54
C SER A 11 -3.32 -46.07 -11.86
N LYS A 12 -4.61 -45.76 -12.04
CA LYS A 12 -5.10 -44.38 -12.32
C LYS A 12 -5.62 -43.66 -11.10
N LEU A 13 -5.68 -44.29 -9.93
CA LEU A 13 -6.15 -43.67 -8.67
C LEU A 13 -5.02 -43.32 -7.70
N LYS A 14 -3.75 -43.36 -8.13
CA LYS A 14 -2.57 -42.93 -7.33
C LYS A 14 -2.07 -41.53 -7.67
N ASN A 15 -2.83 -40.71 -8.36
CA ASN A 15 -2.67 -39.27 -8.30
C ASN A 15 -3.56 -38.75 -7.14
N THR A 16 -3.27 -39.22 -5.94
CA THR A 16 -3.68 -38.52 -4.73
C THR A 16 -3.11 -37.08 -4.81
N PHE A 17 -4.01 -36.14 -4.95
CA PHE A 17 -3.72 -34.74 -4.72
C PHE A 17 -2.94 -34.63 -3.40
N ASP A 18 -1.66 -34.30 -3.51
CA ASP A 18 -0.83 -34.02 -2.35
C ASP A 18 -1.30 -32.69 -1.76
N PHE A 19 -2.27 -32.76 -0.86
CA PHE A 19 -2.81 -31.64 -0.07
C PHE A 19 -1.84 -31.21 1.03
N THR A 20 -0.60 -31.62 1.01
CA THR A 20 0.46 -30.95 1.77
C THR A 20 0.90 -29.68 1.01
N ALA A 21 -0.03 -28.77 0.73
CA ALA A 21 0.31 -27.39 0.58
C ALA A 21 1.01 -27.01 1.90
N LYS A 22 2.33 -26.97 1.90
CA LYS A 22 3.10 -26.33 2.96
C LYS A 22 2.50 -24.94 3.07
N PHE A 23 1.68 -24.72 4.11
CA PHE A 23 1.38 -23.39 4.60
C PHE A 23 2.73 -22.84 5.07
N GLU A 24 3.47 -22.24 4.16
CA GLU A 24 4.57 -21.38 4.56
C GLU A 24 3.91 -20.28 5.39
N SER A 25 4.01 -20.44 6.71
CA SER A 25 3.62 -19.38 7.64
C SER A 25 4.44 -18.16 7.21
N LYS A 26 3.75 -17.12 6.71
CA LYS A 26 4.42 -15.85 6.40
C LYS A 26 5.20 -15.47 7.65
N PRO A 27 6.48 -15.10 7.51
CA PRO A 27 7.27 -14.73 8.67
C PRO A 27 6.51 -13.65 9.46
N ILE A 28 6.32 -13.88 10.76
CA ILE A 28 5.71 -12.90 11.64
C ILE A 28 6.65 -11.70 11.63
N LEU A 29 6.12 -10.53 11.24
CA LEU A 29 6.86 -9.28 11.25
C LEU A 29 7.37 -9.00 12.67
N GLN A 30 8.67 -9.22 12.89
CA GLN A 30 9.31 -8.90 14.15
C GLN A 30 9.72 -7.42 14.11
N LEU A 31 8.88 -6.58 14.68
CA LEU A 31 9.23 -5.18 14.94
C LEU A 31 9.69 -5.05 16.40
N PRO A 32 10.53 -4.04 16.71
CA PRO A 32 10.87 -3.72 18.09
C PRO A 32 9.62 -3.50 18.95
N ASP A 33 9.69 -3.84 20.22
CA ASP A 33 8.58 -3.77 21.16
C ASP A 33 7.98 -2.37 21.38
N PHE A 34 8.74 -1.34 21.03
CA PHE A 34 8.28 0.05 21.10
C PHE A 34 7.45 0.51 19.87
N ILE A 35 7.36 -0.34 18.83
CA ILE A 35 6.47 -0.15 17.68
C ILE A 35 5.29 -1.13 17.85
N LYS A 36 4.15 -0.60 18.28
CA LYS A 36 2.96 -1.40 18.63
C LYS A 36 1.97 -1.47 17.49
N ASN A 37 1.41 -2.65 17.24
CA ASN A 37 0.33 -2.82 16.27
C ASN A 37 -0.96 -2.12 16.74
N LEU A 38 -1.72 -1.56 15.82
CA LEU A 38 -2.91 -0.78 16.14
C LEU A 38 -4.08 -1.65 16.63
N GLU A 39 -4.18 -2.91 16.17
CA GLU A 39 -5.17 -3.86 16.71
C GLU A 39 -4.88 -4.21 18.17
N GLU A 40 -3.61 -4.44 18.52
CA GLU A 40 -3.19 -4.71 19.91
C GLU A 40 -3.49 -3.51 20.81
N ILE A 41 -3.18 -2.30 20.34
CA ILE A 41 -3.50 -1.06 21.06
C ILE A 41 -5.00 -0.94 21.28
N LYS A 42 -5.82 -1.23 20.25
CA LYS A 42 -7.27 -1.20 20.35
C LYS A 42 -7.81 -2.21 21.37
N MET A 43 -7.25 -3.43 21.41
CA MET A 43 -7.64 -4.45 22.39
C MET A 43 -7.39 -4.02 23.83
N VAL A 44 -6.29 -3.29 24.07
CA VAL A 44 -5.91 -2.86 25.43
C VAL A 44 -6.59 -1.56 25.85
N HIS A 45 -6.68 -0.58 24.94
CA HIS A 45 -7.09 0.79 25.25
C HIS A 45 -8.44 1.19 24.62
N GLY A 46 -9.06 0.31 23.85
CA GLY A 46 -10.28 0.62 23.11
C GLY A 46 -10.09 1.77 22.13
N TYR A 47 -11.15 2.56 21.95
CA TYR A 47 -11.14 3.69 21.01
C TYR A 47 -10.53 4.99 21.57
N LYS A 48 -10.15 5.02 22.85
CA LYS A 48 -9.65 6.23 23.53
C LYS A 48 -8.15 6.50 23.28
N HIS A 49 -7.45 5.60 22.60
CA HIS A 49 -6.03 5.80 22.31
C HIS A 49 -5.86 6.80 21.14
N PRO A 50 -4.96 7.82 21.24
CA PRO A 50 -4.81 8.87 20.21
C PRO A 50 -4.58 8.33 18.80
N ALA A 51 -3.83 7.22 18.64
CA ALA A 51 -3.59 6.62 17.34
C ALA A 51 -4.85 6.00 16.73
N ILE A 52 -5.74 5.44 17.56
CA ILE A 52 -7.03 4.90 17.14
C ILE A 52 -7.95 6.06 16.71
N GLU A 53 -8.08 7.08 17.54
CA GLU A 53 -8.86 8.29 17.25
C GLU A 53 -8.41 8.93 15.94
N TYR A 54 -7.09 9.04 15.72
CA TYR A 54 -6.52 9.57 14.49
C TYR A 54 -6.98 8.77 13.26
N CYS A 55 -6.93 7.44 13.32
CA CYS A 55 -7.35 6.58 12.22
C CYS A 55 -8.86 6.61 12.00
N MET A 56 -9.65 6.63 13.07
CA MET A 56 -11.12 6.76 13.01
C MET A 56 -11.56 8.09 12.39
N ASN A 57 -10.91 9.21 12.77
CA ASN A 57 -11.18 10.52 12.19
C ASN A 57 -10.87 10.60 10.69
N ARG A 58 -9.94 9.75 10.23
CA ARG A 58 -9.65 9.55 8.80
C ARG A 58 -10.60 8.60 8.10
N LYS A 59 -11.53 7.97 8.83
CA LYS A 59 -12.43 6.92 8.35
C LYS A 59 -11.69 5.70 7.79
N ILE A 60 -10.49 5.40 8.29
CA ILE A 60 -9.75 4.19 7.91
C ILE A 60 -10.54 2.97 8.37
N PRO A 61 -10.81 1.98 7.48
CA PRO A 61 -11.53 0.77 7.86
C PRO A 61 -10.80 0.01 8.97
N GLU A 62 -11.52 -0.41 10.03
CA GLU A 62 -10.92 -1.07 11.19
C GLU A 62 -10.19 -2.37 10.83
N ASN A 63 -10.66 -3.12 9.84
CA ASN A 63 -9.99 -4.32 9.35
C ASN A 63 -8.61 -4.06 8.71
N LYS A 64 -8.23 -2.78 8.55
CA LYS A 64 -6.90 -2.36 8.09
C LYS A 64 -5.95 -2.02 9.24
N PHE A 65 -6.43 -1.96 10.49
CA PHE A 65 -5.60 -1.63 11.66
C PHE A 65 -4.44 -2.60 11.87
N LYS A 66 -4.58 -3.85 11.48
CA LYS A 66 -3.51 -4.86 11.47
C LYS A 66 -2.28 -4.50 10.63
N TYR A 67 -2.40 -3.54 9.72
CA TYR A 67 -1.31 -3.04 8.88
C TYR A 67 -0.72 -1.73 9.37
N ILE A 68 -1.27 -1.17 10.44
CA ILE A 68 -0.92 0.14 11.00
C ILE A 68 -0.27 -0.08 12.36
N TYR A 69 0.77 0.67 12.61
CA TYR A 69 1.51 0.63 13.86
C TYR A 69 1.62 2.04 14.45
N TYR A 70 2.09 2.10 15.66
CA TYR A 70 2.26 3.33 16.41
C TYR A 70 3.58 3.29 17.17
N ILE A 71 4.25 4.43 17.20
CA ILE A 71 5.41 4.71 18.05
C ILE A 71 5.11 5.92 18.92
N LYS A 72 5.33 5.76 20.23
CA LYS A 72 5.12 6.83 21.20
C LYS A 72 6.26 7.87 21.17
N ASP A 73 7.46 7.42 20.91
CA ASP A 73 8.67 8.23 20.88
C ASP A 73 9.51 7.88 19.64
N ILE A 74 9.49 8.77 18.66
CA ILE A 74 10.18 8.55 17.38
C ILE A 74 11.71 8.55 17.54
N SER A 75 12.28 9.14 18.59
CA SER A 75 13.72 9.15 18.83
C SER A 75 14.30 7.74 18.96
N ARG A 76 13.47 6.78 19.40
CA ARG A 76 13.81 5.35 19.51
C ARG A 76 14.09 4.68 18.16
N VAL A 77 13.76 5.31 17.04
CA VAL A 77 14.11 4.80 15.70
C VAL A 77 15.63 4.63 15.56
N SER A 78 16.41 5.43 16.27
CA SER A 78 17.87 5.28 16.30
C SER A 78 18.36 3.95 16.86
N GLU A 79 17.52 3.19 17.59
CA GLU A 79 17.84 1.84 18.09
C GLU A 79 17.84 0.79 16.96
N ILE A 80 17.16 1.07 15.84
CA ILE A 80 17.06 0.18 14.67
C ILE A 80 17.69 0.74 13.40
N ALA A 81 17.94 2.05 13.37
CA ALA A 81 18.54 2.76 12.24
C ALA A 81 19.41 3.88 12.80
N ILE A 82 20.65 3.54 13.14
CA ILE A 82 21.59 4.43 13.86
C ILE A 82 21.87 5.74 13.10
N GLU A 83 21.80 5.73 11.78
CA GLU A 83 21.99 6.89 10.91
C GLU A 83 20.95 7.99 11.10
N TYR A 84 19.85 7.70 11.84
CA TYR A 84 18.82 8.68 12.19
C TYR A 84 19.02 9.33 13.57
N LYS A 85 20.02 8.90 14.36
CA LYS A 85 20.28 9.39 15.71
C LYS A 85 20.39 10.92 15.78
N ASP A 86 21.13 11.50 14.85
CA ASP A 86 21.34 12.96 14.83
C ASP A 86 20.31 13.71 13.98
N LYS A 87 19.49 12.98 13.23
CA LYS A 87 18.44 13.54 12.36
C LYS A 87 17.12 13.73 13.08
N ILE A 88 16.79 12.85 14.03
CA ILE A 88 15.55 12.88 14.80
C ILE A 88 15.84 13.51 16.16
N LYS A 89 15.41 14.75 16.35
CA LYS A 89 15.64 15.54 17.56
C LYS A 89 14.39 15.69 18.43
N THR A 90 13.30 15.04 18.06
CA THR A 90 12.02 15.12 18.77
C THR A 90 11.63 13.75 19.30
N ASN A 91 10.84 13.73 20.36
CA ASN A 91 10.27 12.52 20.97
C ASN A 91 8.77 12.39 20.68
N GLU A 92 8.31 12.93 19.57
CA GLU A 92 6.89 12.94 19.20
C GLU A 92 6.36 11.55 18.84
N GLN A 93 5.06 11.40 18.99
CA GLN A 93 4.36 10.19 18.61
C GLN A 93 3.98 10.19 17.12
N ARG A 94 4.02 9.01 16.50
CA ARG A 94 3.67 8.86 15.07
C ARG A 94 2.92 7.57 14.78
N ILE A 95 2.07 7.63 13.75
CA ILE A 95 1.59 6.43 13.06
C ILE A 95 2.73 5.88 12.22
N VAL A 96 2.93 4.57 12.25
CA VAL A 96 3.97 3.85 11.52
C VAL A 96 3.34 2.89 10.52
N LEU A 97 3.79 2.95 9.28
CA LEU A 97 3.33 2.14 8.16
C LEU A 97 4.54 1.36 7.61
N PRO A 98 4.75 0.10 8.04
CA PRO A 98 5.89 -0.70 7.62
C PRO A 98 5.85 -1.01 6.12
N CYS A 99 6.94 -0.75 5.42
CA CYS A 99 7.16 -1.21 4.06
C CYS A 99 7.91 -2.53 4.11
N LEU A 100 7.28 -3.59 3.63
CA LEU A 100 7.85 -4.94 3.60
C LEU A 100 8.03 -5.38 2.16
N ASN A 101 9.08 -6.15 1.89
CA ASN A 101 9.20 -6.80 0.59
C ASN A 101 8.24 -8.00 0.46
N ARG A 102 8.26 -8.67 -0.68
CA ARG A 102 7.39 -9.83 -0.96
C ARG A 102 7.57 -10.99 0.02
N GLN A 103 8.73 -11.11 0.65
CA GLN A 103 9.06 -12.14 1.66
C GLN A 103 8.69 -11.70 3.09
N GLY A 104 8.18 -10.47 3.28
CA GLY A 104 7.82 -9.94 4.60
C GLY A 104 8.99 -9.32 5.37
N LYS A 105 10.18 -9.16 4.75
CA LYS A 105 11.32 -8.47 5.36
C LYS A 105 11.04 -6.97 5.43
N PRO A 106 11.28 -6.29 6.57
CA PRO A 106 11.18 -4.84 6.67
C PRO A 106 12.22 -4.13 5.78
N ILE A 107 11.75 -3.22 4.94
CA ILE A 107 12.56 -2.38 4.05
C ILE A 107 12.65 -0.96 4.59
N GLY A 108 11.67 -0.56 5.37
CA GLY A 108 11.61 0.75 5.99
C GLY A 108 10.23 1.05 6.55
N PHE A 109 10.05 2.29 6.99
CA PHE A 109 8.82 2.76 7.62
C PHE A 109 8.40 4.11 7.04
N GLY A 110 7.18 4.23 6.59
CA GLY A 110 6.52 5.51 6.44
C GLY A 110 5.96 5.95 7.81
N MET A 111 6.29 7.15 8.25
CA MET A 111 5.84 7.67 9.54
C MET A 111 5.06 8.96 9.38
N ARG A 112 3.88 9.01 9.98
CA ARG A 112 2.98 10.16 9.93
C ARG A 112 2.83 10.80 11.29
N ALA A 113 3.11 12.11 11.40
CA ALA A 113 2.79 12.89 12.57
C ALA A 113 1.26 12.92 12.81
N MET A 114 0.86 12.83 14.07
CA MET A 114 -0.55 12.81 14.47
C MET A 114 -1.08 14.20 14.81
N ASP A 115 -0.18 15.14 15.01
CA ASP A 115 -0.44 16.55 15.26
C ASP A 115 -0.11 17.44 14.05
N ASP A 116 -0.18 18.76 14.22
CA ASP A 116 0.13 19.76 13.20
C ASP A 116 1.64 20.00 13.02
N ASN A 117 2.46 19.00 13.28
CA ASN A 117 3.91 19.08 13.07
C ASN A 117 4.26 19.50 11.64
N LYS A 118 5.26 20.38 11.49
CA LYS A 118 5.76 20.85 10.19
C LYS A 118 6.22 19.68 9.31
N LEU A 119 6.88 18.67 9.91
CA LEU A 119 7.30 17.44 9.24
C LEU A 119 6.20 16.38 9.33
N ARG A 120 5.16 16.55 8.53
CA ARG A 120 3.99 15.64 8.50
C ARG A 120 4.32 14.20 8.16
N TYR A 121 5.27 13.98 7.24
CA TYR A 121 5.73 12.65 6.81
C TYR A 121 7.22 12.53 6.97
N MET A 122 7.65 11.37 7.43
CA MET A 122 9.05 10.97 7.49
C MET A 122 9.17 9.53 6.99
N ASN A 123 10.19 9.27 6.19
CA ASN A 123 10.53 7.92 5.75
C ASN A 123 11.83 7.48 6.41
N ILE A 124 11.78 6.33 7.07
CA ILE A 124 12.95 5.64 7.61
C ILE A 124 13.25 4.49 6.65
N ARG A 125 14.41 4.48 6.04
CA ARG A 125 14.82 3.45 5.12
C ARG A 125 15.82 2.52 5.82
N LEU A 126 15.58 1.21 5.73
CA LEU A 126 16.45 0.17 6.29
C LEU A 126 17.25 -0.56 5.20
N ASP A 127 16.76 -0.54 3.96
CA ASP A 127 17.41 -1.16 2.81
C ASP A 127 17.30 -0.23 1.59
N GLU A 128 18.46 0.28 1.13
CA GLU A 128 18.53 1.23 0.00
C GLU A 128 18.31 0.55 -1.37
N ASN A 129 18.50 -0.77 -1.45
CA ASN A 129 18.41 -1.52 -2.70
C ASN A 129 16.97 -1.87 -3.06
N GLU A 130 16.08 -1.90 -2.07
CA GLU A 130 14.68 -2.28 -2.23
C GLU A 130 13.76 -1.06 -2.27
N PRO A 131 12.68 -1.04 -3.07
CA PRO A 131 11.73 0.06 -3.07
C PRO A 131 10.86 0.06 -1.81
N MET A 132 10.67 1.22 -1.23
CA MET A 132 9.76 1.40 -0.10
C MET A 132 8.30 1.40 -0.57
N LEU A 133 7.71 0.22 -0.72
CA LEU A 133 6.30 0.03 -1.07
C LEU A 133 5.52 -0.50 0.14
N PHE A 134 4.55 0.27 0.59
CA PHE A 134 3.61 -0.18 1.61
C PHE A 134 2.59 -1.13 0.99
N GLY A 135 2.44 -2.32 1.56
CA GLY A 135 1.46 -3.29 1.12
C GLY A 135 1.95 -4.31 0.08
N LEU A 136 3.22 -4.28 -0.29
CA LEU A 136 3.77 -5.19 -1.30
C LEU A 136 3.71 -6.66 -0.86
N GLU A 137 3.91 -6.94 0.43
CA GLU A 137 3.87 -8.29 1.02
C GLU A 137 2.51 -8.99 0.93
N ARG A 138 1.44 -8.19 0.81
CA ARG A 138 0.06 -8.69 0.74
C ARG A 138 -0.60 -8.51 -0.63
N ALA A 139 0.09 -7.86 -1.57
CA ALA A 139 -0.45 -7.59 -2.90
C ALA A 139 -0.64 -8.89 -3.69
N ASN A 140 -1.84 -9.07 -4.25
CA ASN A 140 -2.17 -10.19 -5.12
C ASN A 140 -1.92 -9.81 -6.58
N PHE A 141 -0.82 -10.28 -7.16
CA PHE A 141 -0.44 -10.00 -8.56
C PHE A 141 -1.28 -10.76 -9.60
N LYS A 142 -2.18 -11.65 -9.16
CA LYS A 142 -3.12 -12.35 -10.04
C LYS A 142 -4.45 -11.61 -10.20
N GLN A 143 -4.59 -10.47 -9.54
CA GLN A 143 -5.77 -9.61 -9.57
C GLN A 143 -5.35 -8.19 -9.93
N PRO A 144 -6.26 -7.36 -10.47
CA PRO A 144 -5.96 -5.96 -10.75
C PRO A 144 -5.35 -5.27 -9.53
N LEU A 145 -4.18 -4.67 -9.71
CA LEU A 145 -3.44 -4.00 -8.65
C LEU A 145 -3.51 -2.49 -8.83
N ILE A 146 -3.70 -1.78 -7.72
CA ILE A 146 -3.72 -0.32 -7.71
C ILE A 146 -2.48 0.18 -6.98
N CYS A 147 -1.72 1.07 -7.62
CA CYS A 147 -0.55 1.72 -7.04
C CYS A 147 -0.87 3.20 -6.78
N VAL A 148 -0.80 3.62 -5.52
CA VAL A 148 -1.10 4.99 -5.07
C VAL A 148 0.13 5.69 -4.51
N GLU A 149 0.10 7.03 -4.36
CA GLU A 149 1.21 7.78 -3.74
C GLU A 149 1.23 7.64 -2.21
N GLY A 150 0.06 7.68 -1.57
CA GLY A 150 -0.08 7.72 -0.12
C GLY A 150 -0.39 6.36 0.50
N ALA A 151 0.36 5.96 1.54
CA ALA A 151 0.09 4.71 2.23
C ALA A 151 -1.29 4.68 2.89
N PHE A 152 -1.78 5.82 3.40
CA PHE A 152 -3.15 5.91 3.94
C PHE A 152 -4.22 5.72 2.86
N ASP A 153 -4.00 6.22 1.65
CA ASP A 153 -4.94 6.06 0.54
C ASP A 153 -5.10 4.59 0.14
N SER A 154 -4.01 3.83 0.17
CA SER A 154 -4.06 2.40 -0.13
C SER A 154 -4.92 1.58 0.84
N LEU A 155 -5.14 2.07 2.06
CA LEU A 155 -5.96 1.40 3.07
C LEU A 155 -7.46 1.37 2.72
N PHE A 156 -7.92 2.22 1.81
CA PHE A 156 -9.30 2.25 1.31
C PHE A 156 -9.54 1.30 0.13
N LEU A 157 -8.50 0.63 -0.34
CA LEU A 157 -8.54 -0.22 -1.52
C LEU A 157 -8.34 -1.69 -1.14
N SER A 158 -8.92 -2.60 -1.94
CA SER A 158 -8.87 -4.03 -1.66
C SER A 158 -7.50 -4.64 -1.98
N ASN A 159 -6.96 -4.36 -3.18
CA ASN A 159 -5.68 -4.87 -3.66
C ASN A 159 -4.80 -3.69 -4.12
N SER A 160 -3.92 -3.23 -3.24
CA SER A 160 -3.17 -2.01 -3.51
C SER A 160 -1.81 -2.00 -2.85
N VAL A 161 -0.92 -1.20 -3.43
CA VAL A 161 0.36 -0.80 -2.87
C VAL A 161 0.47 0.72 -2.87
N ALA A 162 1.31 1.27 -1.98
CA ALA A 162 1.60 2.69 -1.99
C ALA A 162 3.09 2.95 -2.07
N VAL A 163 3.46 3.96 -2.88
CA VAL A 163 4.83 4.43 -3.01
C VAL A 163 5.13 5.43 -1.90
N ASN A 164 6.07 5.10 -1.03
CA ASN A 164 6.54 6.04 -0.02
C ASN A 164 7.71 6.86 -0.58
N GLY A 165 7.44 8.09 -1.01
CA GLY A 165 8.47 9.00 -1.51
C GLY A 165 8.71 8.89 -3.04
N SER A 166 9.98 8.77 -3.46
CA SER A 166 10.38 8.89 -4.87
C SER A 166 10.50 7.57 -5.64
N ASP A 167 10.04 6.45 -5.09
CA ASP A 167 10.31 5.12 -5.65
C ASP A 167 9.34 4.69 -6.77
N MET A 168 8.61 5.64 -7.38
CA MET A 168 7.62 5.34 -8.45
C MET A 168 8.26 4.61 -9.65
N LYS A 169 9.48 4.97 -10.04
CA LYS A 169 10.17 4.30 -11.14
C LYS A 169 10.49 2.85 -10.77
N LYS A 170 11.08 2.62 -9.60
CA LYS A 170 11.34 1.27 -9.08
C LYS A 170 10.05 0.46 -8.94
N ALA A 171 8.94 1.11 -8.57
CA ALA A 171 7.63 0.45 -8.52
C ALA A 171 7.17 -0.03 -9.90
N MET A 172 7.35 0.79 -10.95
CA MET A 172 7.00 0.37 -12.32
C MET A 172 7.79 -0.85 -12.80
N ASP A 173 9.03 -1.01 -12.34
CA ASP A 173 9.91 -2.11 -12.75
C ASP A 173 9.54 -3.45 -12.08
N ILE A 174 8.84 -3.43 -10.93
CA ILE A 174 8.53 -4.64 -10.15
C ILE A 174 7.04 -4.99 -10.07
N LEU A 175 6.14 -4.04 -10.32
CA LEU A 175 4.70 -4.27 -10.29
C LEU A 175 4.22 -4.81 -11.66
N PRO A 176 3.11 -5.57 -11.68
CA PRO A 176 2.52 -6.08 -12.92
C PRO A 176 2.25 -4.97 -13.95
N ASP A 177 2.34 -5.29 -15.23
CA ASP A 177 2.17 -4.32 -16.32
C ASP A 177 0.78 -3.69 -16.35
N ASP A 178 -0.24 -4.41 -15.92
CA ASP A 178 -1.63 -3.98 -15.84
C ASP A 178 -1.97 -3.18 -14.56
N THR A 179 -0.96 -2.88 -13.72
CA THR A 179 -1.13 -2.05 -12.53
C THR A 179 -1.70 -0.67 -12.89
N ILE A 180 -2.73 -0.25 -12.13
CA ILE A 180 -3.34 1.08 -12.28
C ILE A 180 -2.64 2.05 -11.35
N TYR A 181 -2.00 3.07 -11.89
CA TYR A 181 -1.35 4.14 -11.13
C TYR A 181 -2.33 5.26 -10.83
N VAL A 182 -2.43 5.66 -9.56
CA VAL A 182 -3.39 6.67 -9.10
C VAL A 182 -2.65 7.77 -8.36
N PHE A 183 -2.90 9.01 -8.75
CA PHE A 183 -2.34 10.22 -8.16
C PHE A 183 -3.44 11.08 -7.55
N ASP A 184 -3.04 12.04 -6.72
CA ASP A 184 -3.95 13.03 -6.17
C ASP A 184 -4.74 13.75 -7.29
N ASN A 185 -6.00 14.08 -7.04
CA ASN A 185 -6.85 14.84 -7.95
C ASN A 185 -6.47 16.34 -7.93
N GLN A 186 -5.28 16.64 -8.38
CA GLN A 186 -4.69 17.99 -8.38
C GLN A 186 -4.27 18.45 -9.80
N PRO A 187 -5.22 18.76 -10.70
CA PRO A 187 -4.92 19.07 -12.10
C PRO A 187 -4.09 20.34 -12.32
N ARG A 188 -3.96 21.20 -11.29
CA ARG A 188 -3.10 22.39 -11.33
C ARG A 188 -1.71 22.17 -10.71
N ASN A 189 -1.46 21.02 -10.10
CA ASN A 189 -0.18 20.69 -9.50
C ASN A 189 0.78 20.15 -10.57
N ARG A 190 1.80 20.93 -10.91
CA ARG A 190 2.79 20.57 -11.95
C ARG A 190 3.53 19.27 -11.66
N GLU A 191 3.84 18.98 -10.39
CA GLU A 191 4.54 17.73 -10.01
C GLU A 191 3.64 16.51 -10.22
N VAL A 192 2.36 16.59 -9.84
CA VAL A 192 1.39 15.50 -10.11
C VAL A 192 1.24 15.30 -11.61
N CYS A 193 1.07 16.38 -12.38
CA CYS A 193 0.97 16.30 -13.84
C CYS A 193 2.23 15.69 -14.48
N LYS A 194 3.43 16.03 -13.98
CA LYS A 194 4.70 15.48 -14.46
C LYS A 194 4.80 13.99 -14.21
N LYS A 195 4.44 13.54 -13.00
CA LYS A 195 4.42 12.13 -12.63
C LYS A 195 3.43 11.34 -13.50
N MET A 196 2.17 11.81 -13.64
CA MET A 196 1.17 11.17 -14.49
C MET A 196 1.65 11.06 -15.94
N LYS A 197 2.22 12.14 -16.50
CA LYS A 197 2.78 12.13 -17.86
C LYS A 197 3.91 11.09 -18.00
N SER A 198 4.72 10.89 -16.96
CA SER A 198 5.77 9.85 -16.97
C SER A 198 5.16 8.45 -17.04
N ILE A 199 4.11 8.16 -16.25
CA ILE A 199 3.39 6.88 -16.28
C ILE A 199 2.81 6.60 -17.66
N ILE A 200 2.12 7.59 -18.25
CA ILE A 200 1.50 7.50 -19.59
C ILE A 200 2.57 7.21 -20.65
N LYS A 201 3.70 7.95 -20.63
CA LYS A 201 4.81 7.76 -21.58
C LYS A 201 5.46 6.35 -21.49
N ASN A 202 5.38 5.71 -20.34
CA ASN A 202 5.85 4.33 -20.16
C ASN A 202 4.77 3.29 -20.51
N GLY A 203 3.68 3.69 -21.14
CA GLY A 203 2.59 2.81 -21.58
C GLY A 203 1.79 2.17 -20.44
N LYS A 204 1.96 2.64 -19.20
CA LYS A 204 1.28 2.09 -18.03
C LYS A 204 -0.13 2.67 -17.88
N LYS A 205 -1.00 1.92 -17.22
CA LYS A 205 -2.39 2.32 -16.96
C LYS A 205 -2.45 3.36 -15.84
N VAL A 206 -3.21 4.45 -16.02
CA VAL A 206 -3.34 5.53 -15.06
C VAL A 206 -4.80 5.89 -14.82
N CYS A 207 -5.16 6.14 -13.57
CA CYS A 207 -6.46 6.74 -13.23
C CYS A 207 -6.41 8.26 -13.50
N ILE A 208 -7.38 8.76 -14.25
CA ILE A 208 -7.54 10.19 -14.52
C ILE A 208 -8.94 10.59 -14.06
N TRP A 209 -8.99 11.34 -12.98
CA TRP A 209 -10.23 11.71 -12.29
C TRP A 209 -11.15 12.53 -13.19
N SER A 210 -12.43 12.18 -13.23
CA SER A 210 -13.44 12.98 -13.94
C SER A 210 -13.67 14.31 -13.24
N ASN A 211 -14.06 15.34 -13.99
CA ASN A 211 -14.28 16.69 -13.45
C ASN A 211 -15.40 16.79 -12.39
N ASN A 212 -16.30 15.81 -12.33
CA ASN A 212 -17.39 15.71 -11.35
C ASN A 212 -17.00 14.98 -10.06
N ILE A 213 -15.75 14.53 -9.94
CA ILE A 213 -15.24 13.89 -8.72
C ILE A 213 -14.63 14.96 -7.82
N TYR A 214 -15.21 15.07 -6.62
CA TYR A 214 -14.74 15.98 -5.57
C TYR A 214 -13.81 15.25 -4.61
N GLY A 215 -12.89 15.99 -3.99
CA GLY A 215 -11.86 15.45 -3.11
C GLY A 215 -10.49 15.54 -3.75
N LYS A 216 -9.50 15.84 -2.92
CA LYS A 216 -8.11 15.99 -3.35
C LYS A 216 -7.42 14.64 -3.53
N ASP A 217 -7.69 13.72 -2.62
CA ASP A 217 -7.08 12.40 -2.53
C ASP A 217 -8.14 11.32 -2.22
N ILE A 218 -7.73 10.07 -2.20
CA ILE A 218 -8.62 8.93 -1.94
C ILE A 218 -9.24 9.03 -0.54
N ASN A 219 -8.50 9.49 0.46
CA ASN A 219 -9.02 9.66 1.82
C ASN A 219 -10.14 10.71 1.86
N ASP A 220 -9.98 11.85 1.19
CA ASP A 220 -11.02 12.87 1.10
C ASP A 220 -12.25 12.33 0.36
N MET A 221 -12.06 11.61 -0.73
CA MET A 221 -13.14 10.97 -1.49
C MET A 221 -13.90 9.94 -0.65
N ALA A 222 -13.21 9.11 0.11
CA ALA A 222 -13.82 8.13 1.01
C ALA A 222 -14.61 8.82 2.15
N LYS A 223 -14.14 9.95 2.68
CA LYS A 223 -14.87 10.76 3.67
C LYS A 223 -16.19 11.32 3.12
N ILE A 224 -16.23 11.67 1.85
CA ILE A 224 -17.44 12.14 1.16
C ILE A 224 -18.42 10.98 0.92
N GLY A 225 -17.94 9.72 0.94
CA GLY A 225 -18.76 8.53 0.73
C GLY A 225 -18.68 7.93 -0.67
N TYR A 226 -17.70 8.30 -1.47
CA TYR A 226 -17.48 7.69 -2.77
C TYR A 226 -17.03 6.23 -2.66
N SER A 227 -17.53 5.38 -3.57
CA SER A 227 -16.97 4.05 -3.83
C SER A 227 -15.69 4.20 -4.67
N VAL A 228 -14.60 4.64 -4.03
CA VAL A 228 -13.38 5.12 -4.71
C VAL A 228 -12.80 4.07 -5.65
N GLU A 229 -12.76 2.81 -5.24
CA GLU A 229 -12.20 1.73 -6.06
C GLU A 229 -12.97 1.55 -7.38
N LYS A 230 -14.31 1.63 -7.35
CA LYS A 230 -15.14 1.60 -8.57
C LYS A 230 -14.83 2.79 -9.48
N ILE A 231 -14.66 3.97 -8.90
CA ILE A 231 -14.33 5.18 -9.66
C ILE A 231 -12.96 5.03 -10.32
N ILE A 232 -11.96 4.49 -9.61
CA ILE A 232 -10.62 4.23 -10.17
C ILE A 232 -10.72 3.32 -11.40
N TYR A 233 -11.42 2.20 -11.30
CA TYR A 233 -11.58 1.28 -12.44
C TYR A 233 -12.28 1.95 -13.64
N SER A 234 -13.32 2.73 -13.39
CA SER A 234 -14.08 3.41 -14.45
C SER A 234 -13.34 4.59 -15.11
N ASN A 235 -12.27 5.09 -14.45
CA ASN A 235 -11.47 6.22 -14.93
C ASN A 235 -10.02 5.85 -15.20
N SER A 236 -9.76 4.59 -15.51
CA SER A 236 -8.42 4.07 -15.79
C SER A 236 -8.21 3.93 -17.28
N TYR A 237 -7.17 4.56 -17.80
CA TYR A 237 -6.84 4.68 -19.20
C TYR A 237 -5.39 4.26 -19.47
N SER A 238 -5.09 3.85 -20.70
CA SER A 238 -3.75 3.56 -21.19
C SER A 238 -3.53 4.14 -22.58
N ASN A 239 -2.28 4.24 -23.01
CA ASN A 239 -1.89 4.66 -24.35
C ASN A 239 -2.56 6.01 -24.79
N LEU A 240 -3.05 6.09 -26.00
CA LEU A 240 -3.67 7.29 -26.58
C LEU A 240 -4.90 7.77 -25.79
N GLU A 241 -5.68 6.85 -25.22
CA GLU A 241 -6.83 7.23 -24.38
C GLU A 241 -6.37 7.98 -23.12
N ALA A 242 -5.28 7.52 -22.49
CA ALA A 242 -4.69 8.19 -21.34
C ALA A 242 -4.14 9.57 -21.70
N GLU A 243 -3.48 9.72 -22.86
CA GLU A 243 -3.00 11.02 -23.34
C GLU A 243 -4.15 12.01 -23.55
N ASN A 244 -5.22 11.58 -24.21
CA ASN A 244 -6.40 12.38 -24.48
C ASN A 244 -7.15 12.76 -23.19
N ALA A 245 -7.34 11.82 -22.27
CA ALA A 245 -7.97 12.08 -20.98
C ALA A 245 -7.13 13.04 -20.13
N PHE A 246 -5.81 12.82 -20.09
CA PHE A 246 -4.88 13.67 -19.35
C PHE A 246 -4.84 15.11 -19.91
N ALA A 247 -4.85 15.27 -21.24
CA ALA A 247 -4.86 16.59 -21.86
C ALA A 247 -6.11 17.41 -21.47
N ARG A 248 -7.27 16.74 -21.29
CA ARG A 248 -8.51 17.39 -20.83
C ARG A 248 -8.54 17.64 -19.31
N TRP A 249 -7.88 16.77 -18.52
CA TRP A 249 -7.88 16.87 -17.05
C TRP A 249 -6.91 17.93 -16.53
N ARG A 250 -5.68 18.00 -17.08
CA ARG A 250 -4.66 18.93 -16.59
C ARG A 250 -5.06 20.39 -16.81
N LYS A 251 -4.69 21.26 -15.85
CA LYS A 251 -4.96 22.70 -15.86
C LYS A 251 -3.68 23.53 -15.62
N CYS A 252 -2.52 22.97 -15.93
CA CYS A 252 -1.20 23.62 -15.85
C CYS A 252 -0.32 23.25 -17.05
#